data_4229edb091a418875c0cd30d716d9b09
#
_entry.id   4229edb091a418875c0cd30d716d9b09
#
_cell.length_a   1.000
_cell.length_b   1.000
_cell.length_c   1.000
_cell.angle_alpha   90.00
_cell.angle_beta   90.00
_cell.angle_gamma   90.00
#
_symmetry.space_group_name_H-M   'P 1'
#
loop_
_entity.id
_entity.type
_entity.pdbx_description
1 polymer ?
#
loop_
_entity_poly.entity_id
_entity_poly.type
_entity_poly.pdbx_seq_one_letter_code
_entity_poly.pdbx_strand_id
1 'polypeptide(L)'
;GAVILNDAYNANPTSMRAALDALAAVPAGRHVAALGVMAEIADADDEHRAIAAYAAERGIELLAVGTDLYGVPSAGDATAVAVSIIGSVAGDDAVLVKGSRVAGLERLAARLLA
;
A
#
# COMPACT_ATOMS: atom_id res chain seq x y z
N GLY A 1 0.08 5.00 -19.10
CA GLY A 1 -0.87 4.73 -18.01
C GLY A 1 -0.18 4.64 -16.66
N ALA A 2 -0.96 4.49 -15.61
CA ALA A 2 -0.43 4.34 -14.26
C ALA A 2 0.39 3.05 -14.12
N VAL A 3 1.43 3.10 -13.30
CA VAL A 3 2.24 1.91 -12.97
C VAL A 3 1.65 1.28 -11.71
N ILE A 4 1.34 0.00 -11.79
CA ILE A 4 0.78 -0.75 -10.66
C ILE A 4 1.77 -1.83 -10.23
N LEU A 5 2.27 -1.71 -9.01
CA LEU A 5 3.12 -2.72 -8.39
C LEU A 5 2.24 -3.63 -7.52
N ASN A 6 2.03 -4.85 -7.98
CA ASN A 6 1.20 -5.81 -7.27
C ASN A 6 2.09 -6.75 -6.45
N ASP A 7 2.10 -6.54 -5.12
CA ASP A 7 2.83 -7.38 -4.19
C ASP A 7 1.93 -7.71 -2.98
N ALA A 8 0.73 -8.20 -3.27
CA ALA A 8 -0.32 -8.40 -2.27
C ALA A 8 -0.21 -9.73 -1.52
N TYR A 9 0.88 -10.48 -1.67
CA TYR A 9 0.96 -11.84 -1.18
C TYR A 9 1.44 -11.96 0.27
N ASN A 10 2.61 -11.42 0.57
CA ASN A 10 3.18 -11.47 1.92
C ASN A 10 3.68 -10.09 2.32
N ALA A 11 3.52 -9.76 3.59
CA ALA A 11 4.00 -8.51 4.11
C ALA A 11 4.68 -8.70 5.47
N ASN A 12 5.93 -8.27 5.55
CA ASN A 12 6.69 -8.13 6.78
C ASN A 12 7.50 -6.83 6.67
N PRO A 13 8.13 -6.37 7.77
CA PRO A 13 8.84 -5.08 7.73
C PRO A 13 9.92 -5.00 6.65
N THR A 14 10.68 -6.07 6.43
CA THR A 14 11.74 -6.08 5.41
C THR A 14 11.17 -5.99 4.00
N SER A 15 10.16 -6.82 3.69
CA SER A 15 9.55 -6.82 2.36
C SER A 15 8.77 -5.54 2.09
N MET A 16 8.17 -4.93 3.11
CA MET A 16 7.48 -3.64 2.99
C MET A 16 8.47 -2.54 2.61
N ARG A 17 9.62 -2.46 3.29
CA ARG A 17 10.63 -1.46 2.98
C ARG A 17 11.17 -1.63 1.56
N ALA A 18 11.45 -2.86 1.15
CA ALA A 18 11.92 -3.14 -0.21
C ALA A 18 10.88 -2.71 -1.26
N ALA A 19 9.60 -2.99 -1.01
CA ALA A 19 8.52 -2.61 -1.93
C ALA A 19 8.35 -1.09 -2.00
N LEU A 20 8.45 -0.39 -0.88
CA LEU A 20 8.38 1.07 -0.85
C LEU A 20 9.57 1.71 -1.57
N ASP A 21 10.77 1.15 -1.42
CA ASP A 21 11.93 1.61 -2.17
C ASP A 21 11.73 1.43 -3.68
N ALA A 22 11.19 0.29 -4.10
CA ALA A 22 10.90 0.03 -5.50
C ALA A 22 9.86 1.03 -6.03
N LEU A 23 8.82 1.31 -5.25
CA LEU A 23 7.79 2.29 -5.62
C LEU A 23 8.42 3.69 -5.78
N ALA A 24 9.21 4.11 -4.80
CA ALA A 24 9.85 5.42 -4.83
C ALA A 24 10.78 5.60 -6.02
N ALA A 25 11.38 4.52 -6.52
CA ALA A 25 12.27 4.54 -7.67
C ALA A 25 11.53 4.64 -9.02
N VAL A 26 10.23 4.42 -9.04
CA VAL A 26 9.44 4.55 -10.27
C VAL A 26 9.27 6.04 -10.60
N PRO A 27 9.65 6.49 -11.80
CA PRO A 27 9.35 7.87 -12.19
C PRO A 27 7.84 8.06 -12.30
N ALA A 28 7.29 8.93 -11.49
CA ALA A 28 5.85 9.18 -11.45
C ALA A 28 5.55 10.55 -10.86
N GLY A 29 4.39 11.08 -11.20
CA GLY A 29 3.91 12.34 -10.64
C GLY A 29 3.44 12.20 -9.20
N ARG A 30 2.96 11.02 -8.83
CA ARG A 30 2.51 10.70 -7.47
C ARG A 30 2.80 9.25 -7.17
N HIS A 31 3.20 8.97 -5.91
CA HIS A 31 3.43 7.61 -5.43
C HIS A 31 2.43 7.30 -4.33
N VAL A 32 1.67 6.23 -4.49
CA VAL A 32 0.62 5.82 -3.56
C VAL A 32 0.87 4.37 -3.15
N ALA A 33 0.83 4.09 -1.85
CA ALA A 33 0.93 2.73 -1.34
C ALA A 33 -0.36 2.36 -0.60
N ALA A 34 -1.07 1.37 -1.10
CA ALA A 34 -2.22 0.77 -0.44
C ALA A 34 -1.72 -0.44 0.35
N LEU A 35 -1.61 -0.28 1.66
CA LEU A 35 -0.97 -1.26 2.53
C LEU A 35 -1.98 -1.90 3.48
N GLY A 36 -2.08 -3.22 3.43
CA GLY A 36 -2.83 -4.02 4.38
C GLY A 36 -1.97 -4.36 5.60
N VAL A 37 -2.54 -5.11 6.54
CA VAL A 37 -1.86 -5.50 7.76
C VAL A 37 -0.66 -6.38 7.48
N MET A 38 0.40 -6.21 8.25
CA MET A 38 1.50 -7.16 8.35
C MET A 38 1.14 -8.16 9.47
N ALA A 39 0.67 -9.34 9.10
CA ALA A 39 0.24 -10.35 10.05
C ALA A 39 1.42 -11.15 10.61
N GLU A 40 1.22 -11.75 11.77
CA GLU A 40 2.17 -12.71 12.37
C GLU A 40 3.57 -12.13 12.62
N ILE A 41 3.65 -10.84 12.98
CA ILE A 41 4.91 -10.20 13.34
C ILE A 41 4.91 -9.77 14.80
N ALA A 42 6.09 -9.73 15.42
CA ALA A 42 6.27 -9.17 16.74
C ALA A 42 6.20 -7.64 16.67
N ASP A 43 5.76 -7.00 17.75
CA ASP A 43 5.68 -5.54 17.85
C ASP A 43 4.89 -4.90 16.70
N ALA A 44 3.74 -5.50 16.37
CA ALA A 44 2.95 -5.12 15.19
C ALA A 44 2.65 -3.62 15.14
N ASP A 45 2.25 -3.01 16.26
CA ASP A 45 1.93 -1.58 16.29
C ASP A 45 3.13 -0.73 15.92
N ASP A 46 4.28 -0.99 16.55
CA ASP A 46 5.50 -0.22 16.32
C ASP A 46 6.01 -0.43 14.89
N GLU A 47 5.97 -1.66 14.40
CA GLU A 47 6.43 -1.98 13.04
C GLU A 47 5.55 -1.32 11.98
N HIS A 48 4.23 -1.33 12.16
CA HIS A 48 3.34 -0.64 11.23
C HIS A 48 3.59 0.88 11.20
N ARG A 49 3.79 1.49 12.37
CA ARG A 49 4.11 2.92 12.44
C ARG A 49 5.47 3.23 11.82
N ALA A 50 6.44 2.36 11.99
CA ALA A 50 7.76 2.53 11.37
C ALA A 50 7.68 2.48 9.85
N ILE A 51 6.85 1.61 9.29
CA ILE A 51 6.60 1.56 7.85
C ILE A 51 5.91 2.83 7.36
N ALA A 52 4.95 3.36 8.12
CA ALA A 52 4.29 4.62 7.76
C ALA A 52 5.30 5.79 7.70
N ALA A 53 6.20 5.87 8.68
CA ALA A 53 7.26 6.88 8.69
C ALA A 53 8.22 6.69 7.50
N TYR A 54 8.57 5.46 7.19
CA TYR A 54 9.42 5.13 6.06
C TYR A 54 8.82 5.59 4.73
N ALA A 55 7.52 5.38 4.55
CA ALA A 55 6.80 5.87 3.36
C ALA A 55 6.77 7.39 3.30
N ALA A 56 6.47 8.04 4.42
CA ALA A 56 6.39 9.50 4.50
C ALA A 56 7.72 10.17 4.15
N GLU A 57 8.84 9.61 4.61
CA GLU A 57 10.17 10.12 4.29
C GLU A 57 10.47 10.09 2.80
N ARG A 58 9.81 9.21 2.05
CA ARG A 58 10.00 9.05 0.61
C ARG A 58 8.95 9.76 -0.22
N GLY A 59 8.08 10.54 0.42
CA GLY A 59 7.01 11.25 -0.28
C GLY A 59 5.92 10.33 -0.81
N ILE A 60 5.74 9.15 -0.22
CA ILE A 60 4.72 8.19 -0.62
C ILE A 60 3.45 8.43 0.19
N GLU A 61 2.33 8.58 -0.51
CA GLU A 61 1.01 8.64 0.12
C GLU A 61 0.58 7.25 0.55
N LEU A 62 0.29 7.06 1.84
CA LEU A 62 -0.10 5.76 2.39
C LEU A 62 -1.61 5.69 2.58
N LEU A 63 -2.21 4.63 2.05
CA LEU A 63 -3.60 4.27 2.28
C LEU A 63 -3.63 2.97 3.08
N ALA A 64 -4.14 3.02 4.32
CA ALA A 64 -4.24 1.83 5.17
C ALA A 64 -5.50 1.04 4.80
N VAL A 65 -5.34 -0.20 4.41
CA VAL A 65 -6.43 -1.06 3.96
C VAL A 65 -6.85 -1.99 5.09
N GLY A 66 -8.05 -1.74 5.64
CA GLY A 66 -8.65 -2.60 6.66
C GLY A 66 -7.94 -2.60 8.01
N THR A 67 -7.12 -1.60 8.29
CA THR A 67 -6.37 -1.52 9.55
C THR A 67 -6.04 -0.07 9.89
N ASP A 68 -5.93 0.23 11.18
CA ASP A 68 -5.44 1.52 11.67
C ASP A 68 -4.05 1.42 12.33
N LEU A 69 -3.40 0.28 12.20
CA LEU A 69 -2.11 0.02 12.84
C LEU A 69 -0.98 0.91 12.35
N TYR A 70 -1.11 1.46 11.15
CA TYR A 70 -0.10 2.37 10.59
C TYR A 70 -0.07 3.75 11.28
N GLY A 71 -0.96 3.99 12.21
CA GLY A 71 -1.04 5.28 12.90
C GLY A 71 -1.86 6.32 12.14
N VAL A 72 -2.50 5.92 11.05
CA VAL A 72 -3.46 6.72 10.30
C VAL A 72 -4.80 6.00 10.27
N PRO A 73 -5.93 6.70 10.13
CA PRO A 73 -7.22 6.04 10.03
C PRO A 73 -7.25 5.07 8.85
N SER A 74 -7.96 3.95 9.01
CA SER A 74 -8.19 3.03 7.91
C SER A 74 -8.90 3.75 6.77
N ALA A 75 -8.42 3.55 5.54
CA ALA A 75 -9.06 4.08 4.33
C ALA A 75 -10.29 3.24 3.92
N GLY A 76 -10.59 2.21 4.69
CA GLY A 76 -11.68 1.28 4.43
C GLY A 76 -11.17 -0.11 4.08
N ASP A 77 -12.08 -1.00 3.68
CA ASP A 77 -11.70 -2.31 3.18
C ASP A 77 -11.11 -2.21 1.76
N ALA A 78 -10.68 -3.33 1.22
CA ALA A 78 -10.06 -3.36 -0.12
C ALA A 78 -11.00 -2.81 -1.19
N THR A 79 -12.31 -3.03 -1.07
CA THR A 79 -13.29 -2.52 -2.05
C THR A 79 -13.38 -1.00 -2.00
N ALA A 80 -13.49 -0.42 -0.80
CA ALA A 80 -13.57 1.03 -0.62
C ALA A 80 -12.29 1.71 -1.11
N VAL A 81 -11.13 1.15 -0.80
CA VAL A 81 -9.84 1.68 -1.25
C VAL A 81 -9.72 1.58 -2.77
N ALA A 82 -10.15 0.47 -3.37
CA ALA A 82 -10.14 0.32 -4.82
C ALA A 82 -10.95 1.42 -5.51
N VAL A 83 -12.16 1.69 -5.01
CA VAL A 83 -13.02 2.76 -5.56
C VAL A 83 -12.32 4.12 -5.43
N SER A 84 -11.74 4.40 -4.27
CA SER A 84 -11.04 5.66 -4.03
C SER A 84 -9.85 5.84 -4.98
N ILE A 85 -9.03 4.81 -5.14
CA ILE A 85 -7.84 4.86 -6.02
C ILE A 85 -8.26 5.01 -7.47
N ILE A 86 -9.22 4.22 -7.94
CA ILE A 86 -9.70 4.28 -9.32
C ILE A 86 -10.20 5.69 -9.66
N GLY A 87 -10.84 6.36 -8.70
CA GLY A 87 -11.33 7.70 -8.89
C GLY A 87 -10.26 8.80 -8.84
N SER A 88 -9.07 8.51 -8.32
CA SER A 88 -8.04 9.52 -8.06
C SER A 88 -6.71 9.28 -8.78
N VAL A 89 -6.46 8.08 -9.31
CA VAL A 89 -5.20 7.76 -9.99
C VAL A 89 -5.16 8.37 -11.38
N ALA A 90 -4.10 9.11 -11.65
CA ALA A 90 -3.83 9.68 -12.97
C ALA A 90 -2.85 8.79 -13.74
N GLY A 91 -2.69 9.06 -15.04
CA GLY A 91 -1.89 8.22 -15.92
C GLY A 91 -0.40 8.18 -15.60
N ASP A 92 0.10 9.18 -14.85
CA ASP A 92 1.52 9.25 -14.44
C ASP A 92 1.75 8.84 -12.98
N ASP A 93 0.73 8.29 -12.31
CA ASP A 93 0.87 7.85 -10.92
C ASP A 93 1.46 6.44 -10.84
N ALA A 94 2.13 6.15 -9.73
CA ALA A 94 2.58 4.81 -9.39
C ALA A 94 1.89 4.35 -8.12
N VAL A 95 1.35 3.14 -8.12
CA VAL A 95 0.58 2.57 -7.00
C VAL A 95 1.16 1.22 -6.62
N LEU A 96 1.46 1.06 -5.34
CA LEU A 96 1.83 -0.23 -4.74
C LEU A 96 0.63 -0.80 -3.99
N VAL A 97 0.38 -2.08 -4.17
CA VAL A 97 -0.63 -2.83 -3.39
C VAL A 97 0.10 -3.95 -2.66
N LYS A 98 0.10 -3.91 -1.33
CA LYS A 98 0.82 -4.90 -0.53
C LYS A 98 0.16 -5.12 0.84
N GLY A 99 0.15 -6.37 1.28
CA GLY A 99 -0.34 -6.75 2.61
C GLY A 99 -0.30 -8.25 2.80
N SER A 100 -0.32 -8.72 4.07
CA SER A 100 -0.37 -10.13 4.36
C SER A 100 -1.74 -10.68 4.00
N ARG A 101 -1.82 -11.63 3.09
CA ARG A 101 -2.99 -12.46 2.75
C ARG A 101 -4.37 -11.86 3.08
N VAL A 102 -4.51 -10.56 2.96
CA VAL A 102 -5.78 -9.92 3.26
C VAL A 102 -6.72 -10.19 2.09
N ALA A 103 -7.82 -10.86 2.38
CA ALA A 103 -8.85 -11.10 1.37
C ALA A 103 -9.28 -9.75 0.78
N GLY A 104 -9.21 -9.63 -0.52
CA GLY A 104 -9.57 -8.40 -1.20
C GLY A 104 -8.41 -7.58 -1.72
N LEU A 105 -7.18 -7.70 -1.18
CA LEU A 105 -6.05 -6.99 -1.78
C LEU A 105 -5.71 -7.52 -3.16
N GLU A 106 -5.85 -8.83 -3.38
CA GLU A 106 -5.72 -9.41 -4.71
C GLU A 106 -6.79 -8.86 -5.67
N ARG A 107 -8.01 -8.67 -5.16
CA ARG A 107 -9.10 -8.05 -5.94
C ARG A 107 -8.81 -6.59 -6.25
N LEU A 108 -8.23 -5.86 -5.29
CA LEU A 108 -7.81 -4.48 -5.50
C LEU A 108 -6.82 -4.41 -6.65
N ALA A 109 -5.76 -5.24 -6.61
CA ALA A 109 -4.76 -5.28 -7.65
C ALA A 109 -5.38 -5.63 -9.01
N ALA A 110 -6.25 -6.63 -9.05
CA ALA A 110 -6.93 -7.03 -10.29
C ALA A 110 -7.78 -5.90 -10.87
N ARG A 111 -8.49 -5.15 -10.03
CA ARG A 111 -9.30 -4.01 -10.49
C ARG A 111 -8.46 -2.87 -11.01
N LEU A 112 -7.31 -2.61 -10.40
CA LEU A 112 -6.40 -1.55 -10.85
C LEU A 112 -5.73 -1.89 -12.17
N LEU A 113 -5.54 -3.18 -12.46
CA LEU A 113 -4.95 -3.65 -13.70
C LEU A 113 -5.97 -3.84 -14.82
N ALA A 114 -7.24 -3.85 -14.49
CA ALA A 114 -8.32 -4.08 -15.47
C ALA A 114 -8.53 -2.91 -16.46
#